data_57a1116691923a18c14ff71d9f3a8729
#
_entry.id   57a1116691923a18c14ff71d9f3a8729
#
_cell.length_a   1.000
_cell.length_b   1.000
_cell.length_c   1.000
_cell.angle_alpha   90.00
_cell.angle_beta   90.00
_cell.angle_gamma   90.00
#
_symmetry.space_group_name_H-M   'P 1'
#
loop_
_entity.id
_entity.type
_entity.pdbx_description
1 polymer ?
#
loop_
_entity_poly.entity_id
_entity_poly.type
_entity_poly.pdbx_seq_one_letter_code
_entity_poly.pdbx_strand_id
1 'polypeptide(L)'
;MAHSAQETQRQLIACALEVLADTGFALAGSGAIREHGMTQRPTNDIDLFTVMQASTRFPHAVDSLIEHLTANNYDVTVERVSPSFAQLSVTPPHGVPLSVDLAIDWRAHTPVRLDVGPVLDIEDAVGNKLCALYSRSYPRDYLDVDAIRSTGTISDARLIELLQERDAGFDVEFFTECLRGAHGISLTQVAAYGINASQLHTIQQRFHAWADDIDNQCNE
;
A
#
# COMPACT_ATOMS: atom_id res chain seq x y z
N MET A 1 21.11 -21.23 -2.23
CA MET A 1 21.29 -19.90 -1.61
C MET A 1 19.95 -19.53 -1.00
N ALA A 2 19.90 -19.10 0.27
CA ALA A 2 18.65 -18.62 0.86
C ALA A 2 18.29 -17.30 0.18
N HIS A 3 17.11 -17.22 -0.44
CA HIS A 3 16.58 -15.98 -0.94
C HIS A 3 16.34 -15.01 0.24
N SER A 4 16.51 -13.71 0.01
CA SER A 4 16.11 -12.72 1.03
C SER A 4 14.58 -12.76 1.20
N ALA A 5 14.06 -12.39 2.36
CA ALA A 5 12.61 -12.34 2.60
C ALA A 5 11.89 -11.47 1.55
N GLN A 6 12.51 -10.39 1.13
CA GLN A 6 12.01 -9.52 0.08
C GLN A 6 11.95 -10.21 -1.30
N GLU A 7 12.96 -11.01 -1.64
CA GLU A 7 12.97 -11.74 -2.91
C GLU A 7 11.87 -12.81 -2.93
N THR A 8 11.69 -13.54 -1.83
CA THR A 8 10.59 -14.51 -1.68
C THR A 8 9.22 -13.84 -1.84
N GLN A 9 9.04 -12.66 -1.25
CA GLN A 9 7.81 -11.88 -1.40
C GLN A 9 7.59 -11.46 -2.87
N ARG A 10 8.63 -10.97 -3.55
CA ARG A 10 8.53 -10.58 -4.99
C ARG A 10 8.19 -11.77 -5.89
N GLN A 11 8.75 -12.95 -5.59
CA GLN A 11 8.43 -14.18 -6.33
C GLN A 11 6.95 -14.58 -6.13
N LEU A 12 6.44 -14.49 -4.90
CA LEU A 12 5.03 -14.77 -4.63
C LEU A 12 4.11 -13.75 -5.34
N ILE A 13 4.46 -12.46 -5.33
CA ILE A 13 3.73 -11.42 -6.05
C ILE A 13 3.67 -11.73 -7.55
N ALA A 14 4.82 -12.03 -8.17
CA ALA A 14 4.87 -12.32 -9.60
C ALA A 14 4.05 -13.56 -9.96
N CYS A 15 4.17 -14.64 -9.18
CA CYS A 15 3.37 -15.85 -9.34
C CYS A 15 1.86 -15.57 -9.23
N ALA A 16 1.45 -14.83 -8.20
CA ALA A 16 0.03 -14.48 -7.99
C ALA A 16 -0.51 -13.63 -9.14
N LEU A 17 0.23 -12.61 -9.59
CA LEU A 17 -0.18 -11.75 -10.70
C LEU A 17 -0.25 -12.48 -12.04
N GLU A 18 0.55 -13.51 -12.25
CA GLU A 18 0.46 -14.38 -13.43
C GLU A 18 -0.84 -15.21 -13.42
N VAL A 19 -1.18 -15.83 -12.29
CA VAL A 19 -2.45 -16.57 -12.12
C VAL A 19 -3.66 -15.67 -12.30
N LEU A 20 -3.57 -14.43 -11.83
CA LEU A 20 -4.66 -13.45 -11.82
C LEU A 20 -4.70 -12.56 -13.09
N ALA A 21 -3.92 -12.87 -14.13
CA ALA A 21 -3.73 -12.01 -15.30
C ALA A 21 -5.03 -11.58 -15.99
N ASP A 22 -5.99 -12.52 -16.16
CA ASP A 22 -7.25 -12.25 -16.88
C ASP A 22 -8.30 -11.52 -16.03
N THR A 23 -8.00 -11.24 -14.76
CA THR A 23 -8.93 -10.60 -13.82
C THR A 23 -8.53 -9.18 -13.46
N GLY A 24 -7.47 -8.66 -14.08
CA GLY A 24 -7.06 -7.27 -13.99
C GLY A 24 -6.50 -6.86 -12.63
N PHE A 25 -6.01 -7.83 -11.83
CA PHE A 25 -5.31 -7.52 -10.59
C PHE A 25 -3.97 -6.82 -10.86
N ALA A 26 -3.60 -5.95 -9.95
CA ALA A 26 -2.31 -5.26 -9.91
C ALA A 26 -1.81 -5.19 -8.47
N LEU A 27 -0.49 -5.18 -8.31
CA LEU A 27 0.13 -4.92 -7.02
C LEU A 27 -0.23 -3.51 -6.54
N ALA A 28 -0.64 -3.42 -5.30
CA ALA A 28 -1.09 -2.21 -4.63
C ALA A 28 -0.32 -1.97 -3.32
N GLY A 29 -0.85 -1.13 -2.46
CA GLY A 29 -0.34 -0.92 -1.11
C GLY A 29 1.13 -0.50 -1.04
N SER A 30 1.81 -0.87 0.04
CA SER A 30 3.24 -0.57 0.23
C SER A 30 4.13 -1.29 -0.78
N GLY A 31 3.68 -2.42 -1.30
CA GLY A 31 4.36 -3.15 -2.38
C GLY A 31 4.47 -2.31 -3.65
N ALA A 32 3.39 -1.67 -4.09
CA ALA A 32 3.39 -0.80 -5.26
C ALA A 32 4.32 0.41 -5.06
N ILE A 33 4.24 1.09 -3.92
CA ILE A 33 5.13 2.23 -3.59
C ILE A 33 6.60 1.81 -3.64
N ARG A 34 6.93 0.60 -3.18
CA ARG A 34 8.29 0.06 -3.24
C ARG A 34 8.74 -0.25 -4.68
N GLU A 35 7.89 -0.87 -5.49
CA GLU A 35 8.23 -1.17 -6.89
C GLU A 35 8.41 0.12 -7.73
N HIS A 36 7.74 1.22 -7.36
CA HIS A 36 8.00 2.57 -7.90
C HIS A 36 9.25 3.25 -7.32
N GLY A 37 9.98 2.59 -6.41
CA GLY A 37 11.23 3.12 -5.84
C GLY A 37 11.07 4.20 -4.77
N MET A 38 9.84 4.45 -4.28
CA MET A 38 9.57 5.53 -3.33
C MET A 38 9.79 5.15 -1.87
N THR A 39 9.84 3.87 -1.53
CA THR A 39 10.10 3.39 -0.16
C THR A 39 10.97 2.15 -0.16
N GLN A 40 11.72 1.96 0.93
CA GLN A 40 12.44 0.70 1.22
C GLN A 40 11.92 0.05 2.50
N ARG A 41 10.81 0.53 3.05
CA ARG A 41 10.24 0.01 4.28
C ARG A 41 9.86 -1.47 4.12
N PRO A 42 10.31 -2.34 5.05
CA PRO A 42 9.88 -3.73 5.07
C PRO A 42 8.36 -3.84 5.26
N THR A 43 7.74 -4.76 4.54
CA THR A 43 6.34 -5.16 4.72
C THR A 43 6.20 -6.65 4.50
N ASN A 44 5.33 -7.29 5.26
CA ASN A 44 4.93 -8.69 5.06
C ASN A 44 3.57 -8.79 4.36
N ASP A 45 2.94 -7.65 4.09
CA ASP A 45 1.65 -7.57 3.42
C ASP A 45 1.86 -7.51 1.90
N ILE A 46 1.04 -8.22 1.16
CA ILE A 46 0.92 -8.18 -0.29
C ILE A 46 -0.52 -7.75 -0.60
N ASP A 47 -0.68 -6.58 -1.18
CA ASP A 47 -1.97 -6.04 -1.59
C ASP A 47 -2.14 -6.23 -3.10
N LEU A 48 -3.15 -6.99 -3.52
CA LEU A 48 -3.49 -7.23 -4.93
C LEU A 48 -4.90 -6.71 -5.20
N PHE A 49 -5.01 -5.64 -5.98
CA PHE A 49 -6.30 -4.99 -6.19
C PHE A 49 -6.74 -5.06 -7.65
N THR A 50 -8.04 -5.32 -7.83
CA THR A 50 -8.73 -5.29 -9.11
C THR A 50 -9.88 -4.28 -9.09
N VAL A 51 -10.59 -4.14 -10.22
CA VAL A 51 -11.64 -3.14 -10.39
C VAL A 51 -13.05 -3.77 -10.31
N MET A 52 -14.07 -2.93 -10.10
CA MET A 52 -15.48 -3.35 -10.00
C MET A 52 -15.95 -4.16 -11.21
N GLN A 53 -15.42 -3.91 -12.40
CA GLN A 53 -15.76 -4.66 -13.62
C GLN A 53 -15.35 -6.15 -13.54
N ALA A 54 -14.44 -6.50 -12.63
CA ALA A 54 -14.03 -7.89 -12.38
C ALA A 54 -14.84 -8.57 -11.25
N SER A 55 -15.80 -7.88 -10.61
CA SER A 55 -16.49 -8.35 -9.41
C SER A 55 -17.11 -9.74 -9.56
N THR A 56 -17.72 -10.06 -10.69
CA THR A 56 -18.34 -11.39 -10.94
C THR A 56 -17.29 -12.51 -11.04
N ARG A 57 -16.04 -12.18 -11.37
CA ARG A 57 -14.93 -13.13 -11.48
C ARG A 57 -14.07 -13.19 -10.23
N PHE A 58 -14.26 -12.25 -9.30
CA PHE A 58 -13.44 -12.13 -8.10
C PHE A 58 -13.39 -13.42 -7.26
N PRO A 59 -14.52 -14.07 -6.91
CA PRO A 59 -14.47 -15.32 -6.14
C PRO A 59 -13.67 -16.42 -6.85
N HIS A 60 -13.91 -16.61 -8.14
CA HIS A 60 -13.18 -17.61 -8.94
C HIS A 60 -11.69 -17.30 -9.03
N ALA A 61 -11.31 -16.02 -9.13
CA ALA A 61 -9.90 -15.61 -9.14
C ALA A 61 -9.21 -15.97 -7.81
N VAL A 62 -9.89 -15.75 -6.68
CA VAL A 62 -9.40 -16.14 -5.35
C VAL A 62 -9.20 -17.65 -5.26
N ASP A 63 -10.20 -18.43 -5.68
CA ASP A 63 -10.13 -19.90 -5.66
C ASP A 63 -8.98 -20.42 -6.53
N SER A 64 -8.83 -19.89 -7.76
CA SER A 64 -7.75 -20.25 -8.68
C SER A 64 -6.37 -19.95 -8.10
N LEU A 65 -6.21 -18.81 -7.39
CA LEU A 65 -4.95 -18.48 -6.73
C LEU A 65 -4.64 -19.48 -5.59
N ILE A 66 -5.64 -19.81 -4.77
CA ILE A 66 -5.47 -20.78 -3.66
C ILE A 66 -5.07 -22.15 -4.21
N GLU A 67 -5.78 -22.64 -5.23
CA GLU A 67 -5.49 -23.90 -5.89
C GLU A 67 -4.07 -23.94 -6.46
N HIS A 68 -3.68 -22.89 -7.17
CA HIS A 68 -2.34 -22.79 -7.78
C HIS A 68 -1.23 -22.78 -6.71
N LEU A 69 -1.38 -21.96 -5.67
CA LEU A 69 -0.39 -21.88 -4.60
C LEU A 69 -0.26 -23.21 -3.85
N THR A 70 -1.38 -23.85 -3.52
CA THR A 70 -1.40 -25.16 -2.85
C THR A 70 -0.73 -26.24 -3.70
N ALA A 71 -1.01 -26.27 -5.00
CA ALA A 71 -0.38 -27.21 -5.95
C ALA A 71 1.15 -27.00 -6.06
N ASN A 72 1.64 -25.79 -5.75
CA ASN A 72 3.06 -25.45 -5.74
C ASN A 72 3.70 -25.49 -4.32
N ASN A 73 3.09 -26.25 -3.41
CA ASN A 73 3.57 -26.49 -2.04
C ASN A 73 3.63 -25.25 -1.13
N TYR A 74 2.85 -24.21 -1.41
CA TYR A 74 2.59 -23.18 -0.43
C TYR A 74 1.54 -23.67 0.54
N ASP A 75 1.70 -23.35 1.83
CA ASP A 75 0.63 -23.52 2.82
C ASP A 75 -0.26 -22.29 2.78
N VAL A 76 -1.55 -22.48 2.48
CA VAL A 76 -2.51 -21.39 2.30
C VAL A 76 -3.64 -21.53 3.28
N THR A 77 -3.81 -20.53 4.14
CA THR A 77 -4.96 -20.42 5.06
C THR A 77 -5.82 -19.25 4.64
N VAL A 78 -7.12 -19.47 4.49
CA VAL A 78 -8.10 -18.40 4.24
C VAL A 78 -8.52 -17.81 5.58
N GLU A 79 -8.06 -16.57 5.84
CA GLU A 79 -8.37 -15.84 7.07
C GLU A 79 -9.75 -15.16 6.98
N ARG A 80 -10.05 -14.61 5.83
CA ARG A 80 -11.30 -13.89 5.58
C ARG A 80 -11.65 -13.91 4.10
N VAL A 81 -12.96 -14.04 3.79
CA VAL A 81 -13.45 -13.94 2.42
C VAL A 81 -14.81 -13.23 2.39
N SER A 82 -15.02 -12.40 1.39
CA SER A 82 -16.29 -11.74 1.06
C SER A 82 -16.39 -11.57 -0.47
N PRO A 83 -17.50 -11.08 -1.02
CA PRO A 83 -17.64 -10.90 -2.48
C PRO A 83 -16.64 -9.94 -3.13
N SER A 84 -15.99 -9.07 -2.33
CA SER A 84 -15.08 -8.02 -2.82
C SER A 84 -13.73 -7.97 -2.09
N PHE A 85 -13.50 -8.88 -1.15
CA PHE A 85 -12.27 -8.92 -0.36
C PHE A 85 -11.94 -10.36 0.06
N ALA A 86 -10.68 -10.73 -0.04
CA ALA A 86 -10.15 -11.96 0.55
C ALA A 86 -8.80 -11.69 1.21
N GLN A 87 -8.57 -12.28 2.37
CA GLN A 87 -7.29 -12.27 3.08
C GLN A 87 -6.80 -13.69 3.24
N LEU A 88 -5.60 -13.94 2.76
CA LEU A 88 -4.93 -15.22 2.82
C LEU A 88 -3.66 -15.10 3.64
N SER A 89 -3.38 -16.09 4.47
CA SER A 89 -2.04 -16.31 5.04
C SER A 89 -1.34 -17.34 4.17
N VAL A 90 -0.25 -16.92 3.50
CA VAL A 90 0.48 -17.76 2.54
C VAL A 90 1.90 -18.01 3.05
N THR A 91 2.22 -19.27 3.33
CA THR A 91 3.57 -19.66 3.77
C THR A 91 4.31 -20.34 2.63
N PRO A 92 5.39 -19.76 2.11
CA PRO A 92 6.26 -20.41 1.13
C PRO A 92 6.94 -21.67 1.71
N PRO A 93 7.37 -22.66 0.89
CA PRO A 93 7.96 -23.91 1.36
C PRO A 93 9.15 -23.76 2.32
N HIS A 94 9.86 -22.64 2.25
CA HIS A 94 11.06 -22.33 3.05
C HIS A 94 11.06 -20.90 3.57
N GLY A 95 9.89 -20.35 3.88
CA GLY A 95 9.71 -18.95 4.29
C GLY A 95 8.87 -18.77 5.55
N VAL A 96 8.58 -17.51 5.84
CA VAL A 96 7.65 -17.10 6.89
C VAL A 96 6.30 -16.78 6.26
N PRO A 97 5.19 -16.85 7.03
CA PRO A 97 3.87 -16.45 6.54
C PRO A 97 3.87 -15.01 6.03
N LEU A 98 3.22 -14.80 4.89
CA LEU A 98 2.93 -13.51 4.27
C LEU A 98 1.41 -13.32 4.23
N SER A 99 0.93 -12.12 4.55
CA SER A 99 -0.47 -11.76 4.34
C SER A 99 -0.68 -11.36 2.90
N VAL A 100 -1.67 -11.96 2.24
CA VAL A 100 -2.06 -11.61 0.88
C VAL A 100 -3.51 -11.13 0.91
N ASP A 101 -3.71 -9.85 0.67
CA ASP A 101 -5.01 -9.21 0.62
C ASP A 101 -5.40 -8.99 -0.85
N LEU A 102 -6.52 -9.62 -1.26
CA LEU A 102 -7.13 -9.40 -2.56
C LEU A 102 -8.36 -8.51 -2.36
N ALA A 103 -8.50 -7.46 -3.18
CA ALA A 103 -9.63 -6.55 -3.05
C ALA A 103 -10.10 -6.00 -4.40
N ILE A 104 -11.38 -5.60 -4.44
CA ILE A 104 -11.91 -4.74 -5.48
C ILE A 104 -11.74 -3.30 -5.00
N ASP A 105 -11.05 -2.48 -5.79
CA ASP A 105 -10.79 -1.08 -5.47
C ASP A 105 -10.95 -0.21 -6.73
N TRP A 106 -11.13 1.10 -6.52
CA TRP A 106 -11.16 2.07 -7.59
C TRP A 106 -9.74 2.50 -7.99
N ARG A 107 -9.54 2.75 -9.28
CA ARG A 107 -8.32 3.35 -9.81
C ARG A 107 -8.64 4.24 -11.01
N ALA A 108 -7.90 5.33 -11.17
CA ALA A 108 -8.04 6.26 -12.29
C ALA A 108 -7.27 5.79 -13.52
N HIS A 109 -6.13 5.14 -13.32
CA HIS A 109 -5.17 4.82 -14.38
C HIS A 109 -5.07 3.32 -14.66
N THR A 110 -4.61 2.99 -15.84
CA THR A 110 -4.21 1.62 -16.17
C THR A 110 -2.93 1.26 -15.42
N PRO A 111 -2.85 0.08 -14.77
CA PRO A 111 -1.63 -0.36 -14.13
C PRO A 111 -0.44 -0.39 -15.08
N VAL A 112 0.73 0.00 -14.56
CA VAL A 112 1.99 -0.09 -15.29
C VAL A 112 2.59 -1.49 -15.13
N ARG A 113 3.37 -1.94 -16.12
CA ARG A 113 4.05 -3.23 -16.03
C ARG A 113 5.48 -3.01 -15.54
N LEU A 114 5.77 -3.48 -14.34
CA LEU A 114 7.11 -3.51 -13.75
C LEU A 114 7.61 -4.97 -13.66
N ASP A 115 8.80 -5.19 -13.08
CA ASP A 115 9.46 -6.50 -13.03
C ASP A 115 8.58 -7.60 -12.39
N VAL A 116 7.80 -7.25 -11.37
CA VAL A 116 6.91 -8.19 -10.66
C VAL A 116 5.57 -8.44 -11.40
N GLY A 117 5.28 -7.70 -12.49
CA GLY A 117 4.02 -7.78 -13.22
C GLY A 117 3.25 -6.45 -13.22
N PRO A 118 1.91 -6.47 -13.34
CA PRO A 118 1.08 -5.28 -13.23
C PRO A 118 1.17 -4.66 -11.84
N VAL A 119 1.47 -3.36 -11.77
CA VAL A 119 1.53 -2.55 -10.52
C VAL A 119 0.61 -1.36 -10.71
N LEU A 120 -0.13 -0.94 -9.70
CA LEU A 120 -0.92 0.28 -9.77
C LEU A 120 -0.06 1.43 -10.29
N ASP A 121 -0.65 2.28 -11.12
CA ASP A 121 -0.02 3.54 -11.50
C ASP A 121 0.43 4.30 -10.26
N ILE A 122 1.50 5.07 -10.39
CA ILE A 122 2.12 5.77 -9.26
C ILE A 122 1.13 6.72 -8.55
N GLU A 123 0.28 7.42 -9.31
CA GLU A 123 -0.71 8.33 -8.73
C GLU A 123 -1.83 7.55 -8.01
N ASP A 124 -2.26 6.41 -8.55
CA ASP A 124 -3.23 5.53 -7.88
C ASP A 124 -2.65 4.94 -6.59
N ALA A 125 -1.41 4.46 -6.62
CA ALA A 125 -0.76 3.90 -5.44
C ALA A 125 -0.54 4.95 -4.35
N VAL A 126 -0.12 6.15 -4.72
CA VAL A 126 0.09 7.29 -3.81
C VAL A 126 -1.23 7.78 -3.22
N GLY A 127 -2.26 7.97 -4.05
CA GLY A 127 -3.58 8.38 -3.59
C GLY A 127 -4.16 7.40 -2.56
N ASN A 128 -3.99 6.08 -2.76
CA ASN A 128 -4.41 5.08 -1.79
C ASN A 128 -3.65 5.23 -0.43
N LYS A 129 -2.38 5.61 -0.44
CA LYS A 129 -1.62 5.88 0.78
C LYS A 129 -2.09 7.15 1.50
N LEU A 130 -2.44 8.18 0.75
CA LEU A 130 -3.02 9.40 1.32
C LEU A 130 -4.39 9.14 1.93
N CYS A 131 -5.27 8.38 1.26
CA CYS A 131 -6.54 7.95 1.84
C CYS A 131 -6.37 7.12 3.11
N ALA A 132 -5.37 6.24 3.17
CA ALA A 132 -5.07 5.48 4.36
C ALA A 132 -4.61 6.37 5.52
N LEU A 133 -3.76 7.37 5.25
CA LEU A 133 -3.37 8.37 6.24
C LEU A 133 -4.57 9.18 6.72
N TYR A 134 -5.40 9.68 5.80
CA TYR A 134 -6.57 10.49 6.09
C TYR A 134 -7.63 9.73 6.92
N SER A 135 -7.89 8.45 6.59
CA SER A 135 -8.98 7.68 7.19
C SER A 135 -8.64 6.99 8.51
N ARG A 136 -7.39 6.56 8.73
CA ARG A 136 -7.01 5.73 9.88
C ARG A 136 -5.73 6.16 10.59
N SER A 137 -4.84 6.89 9.92
CA SER A 137 -3.63 7.49 10.49
C SER A 137 -2.75 6.51 11.29
N TYR A 138 -2.52 5.28 10.76
CA TYR A 138 -1.60 4.35 11.43
C TYR A 138 -0.14 4.80 11.26
N PRO A 139 0.76 4.47 12.22
CA PRO A 139 2.17 4.86 12.13
C PRO A 139 2.83 4.53 10.80
N ARG A 140 2.52 3.37 10.20
CA ARG A 140 3.04 2.95 8.90
C ARG A 140 2.57 3.84 7.74
N ASP A 141 1.36 4.42 7.84
CA ASP A 141 0.83 5.28 6.78
C ASP A 141 1.60 6.61 6.74
N TYR A 142 2.00 7.15 7.90
CA TYR A 142 2.92 8.31 7.96
C TYR A 142 4.29 7.97 7.35
N LEU A 143 4.85 6.79 7.66
CA LEU A 143 6.15 6.41 7.09
C LEU A 143 6.09 6.31 5.56
N ASP A 144 5.01 5.74 5.02
CA ASP A 144 4.83 5.61 3.57
C ASP A 144 4.65 6.99 2.91
N VAL A 145 3.80 7.87 3.48
CA VAL A 145 3.57 9.23 2.93
C VAL A 145 4.82 10.10 3.08
N ASP A 146 5.56 10.02 4.19
CA ASP A 146 6.82 10.74 4.35
C ASP A 146 7.87 10.30 3.31
N ALA A 147 7.97 9.00 3.06
CA ALA A 147 8.86 8.46 2.04
C ALA A 147 8.48 8.97 0.64
N ILE A 148 7.19 8.94 0.28
CA ILE A 148 6.65 9.46 -0.99
C ILE A 148 7.03 10.93 -1.15
N ARG A 149 6.70 11.79 -0.19
CA ARG A 149 7.01 13.23 -0.22
C ARG A 149 8.51 13.50 -0.34
N SER A 150 9.33 12.72 0.36
CA SER A 150 10.79 12.86 0.36
C SER A 150 11.44 12.58 -0.99
N THR A 151 10.75 11.90 -1.92
CA THR A 151 11.24 11.70 -3.29
C THR A 151 11.20 12.99 -4.12
N GLY A 152 10.29 13.91 -3.80
CA GLY A 152 10.01 15.11 -4.61
C GLY A 152 9.42 14.82 -5.99
N THR A 153 9.02 13.58 -6.27
CA THR A 153 8.47 13.17 -7.58
C THR A 153 7.07 13.75 -7.81
N ILE A 154 6.28 13.87 -6.74
CA ILE A 154 4.92 14.43 -6.77
C ILE A 154 4.90 15.63 -5.82
N SER A 155 4.39 16.77 -6.30
CA SER A 155 4.29 17.99 -5.48
C SER A 155 3.24 17.86 -4.39
N ASP A 156 3.39 18.60 -3.29
CA ASP A 156 2.41 18.60 -2.19
C ASP A 156 0.99 19.00 -2.68
N ALA A 157 0.88 19.94 -3.62
CA ALA A 157 -0.39 20.29 -4.24
C ALA A 157 -1.01 19.09 -4.96
N ARG A 158 -0.22 18.34 -5.76
CA ARG A 158 -0.72 17.14 -6.45
C ARG A 158 -1.10 16.03 -5.47
N LEU A 159 -0.39 15.86 -4.36
CA LEU A 159 -0.75 14.91 -3.31
C LEU A 159 -2.14 15.21 -2.73
N ILE A 160 -2.46 16.48 -2.48
CA ILE A 160 -3.78 16.90 -1.99
C ILE A 160 -4.85 16.64 -3.05
N GLU A 161 -4.61 16.98 -4.32
CA GLU A 161 -5.52 16.67 -5.43
C GLU A 161 -5.82 15.17 -5.53
N LEU A 162 -4.80 14.31 -5.44
CA LEU A 162 -4.96 12.84 -5.48
C LEU A 162 -5.83 12.32 -4.34
N LEU A 163 -5.78 12.94 -3.16
CA LEU A 163 -6.66 12.61 -2.05
C LEU A 163 -8.09 13.08 -2.33
N GLN A 164 -8.27 14.31 -2.82
CA GLN A 164 -9.59 14.87 -3.19
C GLN A 164 -10.30 14.05 -4.28
N GLU A 165 -9.55 13.57 -5.27
CA GLU A 165 -10.09 12.73 -6.34
C GLU A 165 -10.66 11.40 -5.82
N ARG A 166 -10.16 10.91 -4.67
CA ARG A 166 -10.55 9.62 -4.07
C ARG A 166 -11.56 9.72 -2.97
N ASP A 167 -11.61 10.84 -2.28
CA ASP A 167 -12.52 11.05 -1.16
C ASP A 167 -13.37 12.31 -1.39
N ALA A 168 -14.62 12.10 -1.82
CA ALA A 168 -15.57 13.18 -2.05
C ALA A 168 -15.94 13.94 -0.75
N GLY A 169 -15.63 13.37 0.41
CA GLY A 169 -15.79 13.98 1.72
C GLY A 169 -14.52 14.65 2.25
N PHE A 170 -13.51 14.85 1.38
CA PHE A 170 -12.27 15.46 1.81
C PHE A 170 -12.49 16.84 2.44
N ASP A 171 -11.91 17.01 3.61
CA ASP A 171 -11.89 18.26 4.36
C ASP A 171 -10.43 18.63 4.68
N VAL A 172 -10.02 19.84 4.29
CA VAL A 172 -8.63 20.28 4.41
C VAL A 172 -8.23 20.51 5.87
N GLU A 173 -9.14 21.01 6.71
CA GLU A 173 -8.86 21.24 8.14
C GLU A 173 -8.65 19.90 8.84
N PHE A 174 -9.52 18.92 8.59
CA PHE A 174 -9.36 17.57 9.11
C PHE A 174 -8.07 16.91 8.61
N PHE A 175 -7.68 17.15 7.34
CA PHE A 175 -6.42 16.62 6.83
C PHE A 175 -5.22 17.19 7.55
N THR A 176 -5.18 18.51 7.82
CA THR A 176 -4.09 19.11 8.60
C THR A 176 -4.05 18.59 10.04
N GLU A 177 -5.18 18.27 10.65
CA GLU A 177 -5.24 17.58 11.94
C GLU A 177 -4.64 16.17 11.85
N CYS A 178 -4.98 15.39 10.80
CA CYS A 178 -4.36 14.09 10.55
C CYS A 178 -2.83 14.21 10.43
N LEU A 179 -2.33 15.20 9.68
CA LEU A 179 -0.88 15.43 9.54
C LEU A 179 -0.23 15.73 10.89
N ARG A 180 -0.83 16.58 11.72
CA ARG A 180 -0.34 16.90 13.07
C ARG A 180 -0.37 15.69 14.01
N GLY A 181 -1.25 14.71 13.74
CA GLY A 181 -1.30 13.42 14.42
C GLY A 181 0.02 12.65 14.42
N ALA A 182 0.93 12.93 13.49
CA ALA A 182 2.28 12.38 13.47
C ALA A 182 3.04 12.57 14.79
N HIS A 183 2.76 13.67 15.54
CA HIS A 183 3.38 13.96 16.83
C HIS A 183 3.10 12.89 17.88
N GLY A 184 1.95 12.21 17.79
CA GLY A 184 1.56 11.13 18.70
C GLY A 184 2.25 9.79 18.46
N ILE A 185 3.04 9.64 17.39
CA ILE A 185 3.72 8.39 17.07
C ILE A 185 4.89 8.18 18.03
N SER A 186 4.91 7.03 18.71
CA SER A 186 6.01 6.63 19.58
C SER A 186 7.07 5.83 18.83
N LEU A 187 8.31 5.86 19.33
CA LEU A 187 9.41 5.07 18.76
C LEU A 187 9.10 3.57 18.73
N THR A 188 8.41 3.04 19.75
CA THR A 188 8.04 1.62 19.83
C THR A 188 7.14 1.18 18.68
N GLN A 189 6.29 2.06 18.15
CA GLN A 189 5.39 1.76 17.04
C GLN A 189 6.10 1.70 15.67
N VAL A 190 7.27 2.32 15.55
CA VAL A 190 8.00 2.41 14.28
C VAL A 190 9.38 1.72 14.28
N ALA A 191 9.85 1.28 15.44
CA ALA A 191 11.16 0.62 15.57
C ALA A 191 11.29 -0.64 14.69
N ALA A 192 10.21 -1.41 14.55
CA ALA A 192 10.18 -2.60 13.69
C ALA A 192 10.41 -2.28 12.20
N TYR A 193 10.21 -1.02 11.79
CA TYR A 193 10.49 -0.54 10.42
C TYR A 193 11.89 0.06 10.27
N GLY A 194 12.76 -0.08 11.28
CA GLY A 194 14.13 0.43 11.25
C GLY A 194 14.25 1.93 11.53
N ILE A 195 13.20 2.58 12.02
CA ILE A 195 13.18 4.01 12.33
C ILE A 195 13.76 4.25 13.73
N ASN A 196 14.79 5.08 13.84
CA ASN A 196 15.36 5.51 15.12
C ASN A 196 14.73 6.82 15.61
N ALA A 197 15.06 7.25 16.83
CA ALA A 197 14.47 8.44 17.47
C ALA A 197 14.71 9.74 16.68
N SER A 198 15.90 9.92 16.09
CA SER A 198 16.22 11.11 15.30
C SER A 198 15.42 11.14 14.00
N GLN A 199 15.30 9.98 13.33
CA GLN A 199 14.49 9.86 12.11
C GLN A 199 13.01 10.13 12.40
N LEU A 200 12.46 9.54 13.48
CA LEU A 200 11.07 9.78 13.87
C LEU A 200 10.83 11.27 14.14
N HIS A 201 11.71 11.92 14.88
CA HIS A 201 11.60 13.36 15.13
C HIS A 201 11.59 14.19 13.82
N THR A 202 12.46 13.85 12.88
CA THR A 202 12.52 14.53 11.57
C THR A 202 11.21 14.31 10.78
N ILE A 203 10.65 13.10 10.80
CA ILE A 203 9.36 12.78 10.16
C ILE A 203 8.25 13.63 10.77
N GLN A 204 8.17 13.68 12.10
CA GLN A 204 7.17 14.48 12.83
C GLN A 204 7.26 15.97 12.48
N GLN A 205 8.48 16.51 12.40
CA GLN A 205 8.69 17.90 12.00
C GLN A 205 8.23 18.17 10.56
N ARG A 206 8.50 17.26 9.61
CA ARG A 206 8.07 17.41 8.21
C ARG A 206 6.55 17.41 8.06
N PHE A 207 5.85 16.58 8.82
CA PHE A 207 4.39 16.58 8.80
C PHE A 207 3.81 17.85 9.42
N HIS A 208 4.42 18.34 10.50
CA HIS A 208 3.98 19.59 11.13
C HIS A 208 4.16 20.77 10.18
N ALA A 209 5.33 20.88 9.57
CA ALA A 209 5.60 21.93 8.58
C ALA A 209 4.63 21.87 7.39
N TRP A 210 4.30 20.66 6.90
CA TRP A 210 3.33 20.52 5.81
C TRP A 210 1.94 20.97 6.21
N ALA A 211 1.48 20.65 7.42
CA ALA A 211 0.20 21.13 7.93
C ALA A 211 0.17 22.67 8.04
N ASP A 212 1.27 23.29 8.51
CA ASP A 212 1.36 24.74 8.62
C ASP A 212 1.39 25.42 7.23
N ASP A 213 2.07 24.81 6.25
CA ASP A 213 2.09 25.32 4.87
C ASP A 213 0.68 25.30 4.25
N ILE A 214 -0.11 24.24 4.50
CA ILE A 214 -1.50 24.14 4.02
C ILE A 214 -2.37 25.21 4.67
N ASP A 215 -2.30 25.37 6.01
CA ASP A 215 -3.08 26.38 6.73
C ASP A 215 -2.78 27.81 6.27
N ASN A 216 -1.51 28.10 5.97
CA ASN A 216 -1.11 29.42 5.46
C ASN A 216 -1.69 29.68 4.08
N GLN A 217 -1.73 28.68 3.18
CA GLN A 217 -2.33 28.80 1.85
C GLN A 217 -3.85 28.98 1.87
N CYS A 218 -4.54 28.42 2.87
CA CYS A 218 -5.98 28.59 3.03
C CYS A 218 -6.39 29.99 3.58
N ASN A 219 -5.44 30.72 4.18
CA ASN A 219 -5.68 32.03 4.77
C ASN A 219 -5.28 33.20 3.86
N GLU A 220 -4.72 32.93 2.68
CA GLU A 220 -4.41 33.93 1.63
C GLU A 220 -5.55 34.03 0.59
#